data_3a3b156f108caf9d642956a57b23fc84
#
_entry.id   3a3b156f108caf9d642956a57b23fc84
#
_cell.length_a   1.000
_cell.length_b   1.000
_cell.length_c   1.000
_cell.angle_alpha   90.00
_cell.angle_beta   90.00
_cell.angle_gamma   90.00
#
_symmetry.space_group_name_H-M   'P 1'
#
loop_
_entity.id
_entity.type
_entity.pdbx_description
1 polymer ?
#
loop_
_entity_poly.entity_id
_entity_poly.type
_entity_poly.pdbx_seq_one_letter_code
_entity_poly.pdbx_strand_id
1 'polypeptide(L)'
;MKASKFIVLVGGILGILAFFLPLVSVQRHGATASVSAFQVMKGLDQVEVAVDEAGARRAIDVETTAGAKKDIGAMKGIVMAIFAPALLLALIGGLGVARKRFGRGAGTLALLLGLVGLGIAAILKSAAEGDGGIGLTLLLVTGVAGVVGGLAALVKPERAQAQTPALAAIPSPARIAA
;
A
#
# COMPACT_ATOMS: atom_id res chain seq x y z
N MET A 1 -18.34 -13.04 -10.05
CA MET A 1 -17.04 -12.64 -10.60
C MET A 1 -16.10 -12.29 -9.44
N LYS A 2 -14.95 -12.96 -9.34
CA LYS A 2 -13.99 -12.82 -8.22
C LYS A 2 -12.91 -11.75 -8.50
N ALA A 3 -13.18 -10.82 -9.42
CA ALA A 3 -12.15 -9.92 -9.95
C ALA A 3 -11.77 -8.78 -8.99
N SER A 4 -12.70 -8.25 -8.18
CA SER A 4 -12.46 -7.07 -7.35
C SER A 4 -11.32 -7.26 -6.34
N LYS A 5 -11.26 -8.40 -5.65
CA LYS A 5 -10.18 -8.71 -4.70
C LYS A 5 -8.82 -8.86 -5.37
N PHE A 6 -8.77 -9.40 -6.58
CA PHE A 6 -7.51 -9.51 -7.34
C PHE A 6 -7.03 -8.15 -7.81
N ILE A 7 -7.94 -7.26 -8.24
CA ILE A 7 -7.59 -5.89 -8.63
C ILE A 7 -6.97 -5.15 -7.44
N VAL A 8 -7.60 -5.23 -6.26
CA VAL A 8 -7.07 -4.60 -5.04
C VAL A 8 -5.72 -5.22 -4.63
N LEU A 9 -5.59 -6.55 -4.70
CA LEU A 9 -4.34 -7.23 -4.35
C LEU A 9 -3.21 -6.83 -5.30
N VAL A 10 -3.45 -6.90 -6.61
CA VAL A 10 -2.44 -6.53 -7.62
C VAL A 10 -2.07 -5.06 -7.46
N GLY A 11 -3.06 -4.18 -7.28
CA GLY A 11 -2.80 -2.76 -7.00
C GLY A 11 -1.93 -2.56 -5.78
N GLY A 12 -2.22 -3.24 -4.67
CA GLY A 12 -1.41 -3.18 -3.46
C GLY A 12 0.04 -3.67 -3.67
N ILE A 13 0.22 -4.78 -4.40
CA ILE A 13 1.56 -5.30 -4.74
C ILE A 13 2.33 -4.29 -5.61
N LEU A 14 1.67 -3.68 -6.61
CA LEU A 14 2.30 -2.65 -7.44
C LEU A 14 2.72 -1.43 -6.61
N GLY A 15 1.93 -1.06 -5.59
CA GLY A 15 2.28 0.01 -4.67
C GLY A 15 3.48 -0.33 -3.79
N ILE A 16 3.62 -1.59 -3.36
CA ILE A 16 4.82 -2.04 -2.65
C ILE A 16 6.04 -2.00 -3.57
N LEU A 17 5.90 -2.43 -4.82
CA LEU A 17 6.98 -2.33 -5.80
C LEU A 17 7.39 -0.89 -6.08
N ALA A 18 6.43 0.04 -6.08
CA ALA A 18 6.70 1.47 -6.23
C ALA A 18 7.67 2.03 -5.17
N PHE A 19 7.71 1.43 -3.96
CA PHE A 19 8.64 1.81 -2.90
C PHE A 19 10.10 1.61 -3.28
N PHE A 20 10.39 0.57 -4.07
CA PHE A 20 11.74 0.23 -4.50
C PHE A 20 12.14 0.89 -5.82
N LEU A 21 11.16 1.32 -6.62
CA LEU A 21 11.40 1.95 -7.90
C LEU A 21 11.62 3.47 -7.76
N PRO A 22 12.32 4.09 -8.72
CA PRO A 22 12.58 5.53 -8.69
C PRO A 22 11.27 6.33 -8.68
N LEU A 23 11.08 7.14 -7.63
CA LEU A 23 9.96 8.09 -7.52
C LEU A 23 10.21 9.34 -8.35
N VAL A 24 11.48 9.78 -8.35
CA VAL A 24 11.93 10.95 -9.10
C VAL A 24 13.15 10.54 -9.91
N SER A 25 13.20 10.95 -11.17
CA SER A 25 14.36 10.75 -12.05
C SER A 25 14.63 12.05 -12.80
N VAL A 26 15.75 12.69 -12.47
CA VAL A 26 16.18 13.94 -13.06
C VAL A 26 17.29 13.66 -14.06
N GLN A 27 17.12 14.10 -15.30
CA GLN A 27 18.17 14.07 -16.31
C GLN A 27 18.77 15.46 -16.45
N ARG A 28 20.05 15.62 -16.10
CA ARG A 28 20.80 16.85 -16.30
C ARG A 28 22.14 16.54 -16.98
N HIS A 29 22.41 17.23 -18.08
CA HIS A 29 23.70 17.16 -18.79
C HIS A 29 24.19 15.73 -19.12
N GLY A 30 23.26 14.82 -19.47
CA GLY A 30 23.60 13.43 -19.83
C GLY A 30 23.78 12.47 -18.65
N ALA A 31 23.67 12.98 -17.42
CA ALA A 31 23.61 12.13 -16.22
C ALA A 31 22.16 11.98 -15.72
N THR A 32 21.75 10.75 -15.43
CA THR A 32 20.44 10.45 -14.85
C THR A 32 20.63 10.16 -13.36
N ALA A 33 20.09 11.04 -12.51
CA ALA A 33 19.98 10.79 -11.09
C ALA A 33 18.55 10.30 -10.79
N SER A 34 18.41 9.17 -10.13
CA SER A 34 17.13 8.61 -9.74
C SER A 34 17.12 8.26 -8.26
N VAL A 35 16.02 8.57 -7.57
CA VAL A 35 15.87 8.33 -6.13
C VAL A 35 14.58 7.56 -5.87
N SER A 36 14.70 6.42 -5.16
CA SER A 36 13.57 5.64 -4.67
C SER A 36 13.27 5.96 -3.20
N ALA A 37 12.04 5.65 -2.75
CA ALA A 37 11.67 5.79 -1.33
C ALA A 37 12.57 4.94 -0.43
N PHE A 38 12.94 3.75 -0.88
CA PHE A 38 13.87 2.86 -0.16
C PHE A 38 15.24 3.51 0.03
N GLN A 39 15.76 4.17 -1.01
CA GLN A 39 17.05 4.89 -0.93
C GLN A 39 16.97 6.08 0.03
N VAL A 40 15.86 6.81 0.04
CA VAL A 40 15.62 7.89 1.01
C VAL A 40 15.63 7.35 2.44
N MET A 41 14.90 6.26 2.70
CA MET A 41 14.88 5.62 4.02
C MET A 41 16.27 5.20 4.48
N LYS A 42 17.02 4.53 3.60
CA LYS A 42 18.40 4.09 3.88
C LYS A 42 19.34 5.27 4.14
N GLY A 43 19.18 6.36 3.37
CA GLY A 43 19.95 7.59 3.59
C GLY A 43 19.66 8.22 4.95
N LEU A 44 18.39 8.26 5.36
CA LEU A 44 17.98 8.76 6.68
C LEU A 44 18.54 7.90 7.82
N ASP A 45 18.60 6.56 7.66
CA ASP A 45 19.23 5.67 8.63
C ASP A 45 20.73 5.97 8.79
N GLN A 46 21.43 6.23 7.69
CA GLN A 46 22.86 6.59 7.74
C GLN A 46 23.08 7.95 8.41
N VAL A 47 22.23 8.93 8.15
CA VAL A 47 22.29 10.24 8.80
C VAL A 47 22.01 10.11 10.31
N GLU A 48 21.04 9.29 10.70
CA GLU A 48 20.73 9.05 12.11
C GLU A 48 21.94 8.46 12.85
N VAL A 49 22.61 7.47 12.27
CA VAL A 49 23.84 6.88 12.85
C VAL A 49 24.96 7.92 12.95
N ALA A 50 25.14 8.76 11.93
CA ALA A 50 26.16 9.82 11.95
C ALA A 50 25.88 10.87 13.03
N VAL A 51 24.61 11.24 13.24
CA VAL A 51 24.16 12.15 14.29
C VAL A 51 24.43 11.54 15.67
N ASP A 52 24.18 10.26 15.86
CA ASP A 52 24.46 9.54 17.10
C ASP A 52 25.97 9.51 17.43
N GLU A 53 26.78 9.18 16.43
CA GLU A 53 28.22 9.18 16.60
C GLU A 53 28.78 10.59 16.92
N ALA A 54 28.25 11.62 16.25
CA ALA A 54 28.67 13.00 16.51
C ALA A 54 28.26 13.46 17.90
N GLY A 55 27.06 13.10 18.36
CA GLY A 55 26.59 13.36 19.72
C GLY A 55 27.43 12.61 20.77
N ALA A 56 27.77 11.33 20.52
CA ALA A 56 28.62 10.54 21.41
C ALA A 56 30.03 11.10 21.53
N ARG A 57 30.56 11.68 20.46
CA ARG A 57 31.87 12.36 20.46
C ARG A 57 31.84 13.78 21.04
N ARG A 58 30.68 14.22 21.54
CA ARG A 58 30.46 15.61 22.01
C ARG A 58 30.82 16.68 20.97
N ALA A 59 30.75 16.32 19.69
CA ALA A 59 30.97 17.26 18.59
C ALA A 59 29.75 18.16 18.34
N ILE A 60 28.59 17.75 18.86
CA ILE A 60 27.30 18.46 18.74
C ILE A 60 26.62 18.45 20.12
N ASP A 61 25.93 19.55 20.46
CA ASP A 61 25.17 19.65 21.71
C ASP A 61 24.01 18.63 21.76
N VAL A 62 23.70 18.16 22.98
CA VAL A 62 22.65 17.16 23.22
C VAL A 62 21.30 17.63 22.70
N GLU A 63 20.99 18.91 22.81
CA GLU A 63 19.73 19.51 22.33
C GLU A 63 19.63 19.48 20.79
N THR A 64 20.71 19.79 20.09
CA THR A 64 20.82 19.73 18.64
C THR A 64 20.69 18.30 18.13
N THR A 65 21.31 17.34 18.83
CA THR A 65 21.21 15.91 18.51
C THR A 65 19.78 15.39 18.65
N ALA A 66 19.09 15.79 19.73
CA ALA A 66 17.69 15.39 19.97
C ALA A 66 16.73 15.99 18.93
N GLY A 67 16.95 17.26 18.54
CA GLY A 67 16.20 17.90 17.46
C GLY A 67 16.38 17.20 16.12
N ALA A 68 17.62 16.94 15.72
CA ALA A 68 17.95 16.26 14.47
C ALA A 68 17.32 14.85 14.39
N LYS A 69 17.36 14.07 15.47
CA LYS A 69 16.70 12.77 15.54
C LYS A 69 15.20 12.86 15.37
N LYS A 70 14.55 13.83 15.99
CA LYS A 70 13.11 14.07 15.86
C LYS A 70 12.73 14.37 14.40
N ASP A 71 13.52 15.20 13.73
CA ASP A 71 13.27 15.57 12.33
C ASP A 71 13.50 14.39 11.39
N ILE A 72 14.55 13.59 11.60
CA ILE A 72 14.79 12.34 10.86
C ILE A 72 13.63 11.37 11.09
N GLY A 73 13.18 11.20 12.32
CA GLY A 73 12.03 10.34 12.65
C GLY A 73 10.75 10.82 11.97
N ALA A 74 10.50 12.12 11.93
CA ALA A 74 9.37 12.72 11.23
C ALA A 74 9.43 12.44 9.71
N MET A 75 10.60 12.61 9.08
CA MET A 75 10.80 12.32 7.67
C MET A 75 10.58 10.84 7.35
N LYS A 76 11.11 9.93 8.16
CA LYS A 76 10.84 8.49 8.04
C LYS A 76 9.35 8.18 8.14
N GLY A 77 8.66 8.82 9.11
CA GLY A 77 7.21 8.72 9.28
C GLY A 77 6.43 9.16 8.05
N ILE A 78 6.81 10.27 7.43
CA ILE A 78 6.20 10.78 6.20
C ILE A 78 6.37 9.78 5.05
N VAL A 79 7.58 9.26 4.83
CA VAL A 79 7.83 8.26 3.78
C VAL A 79 6.99 7.01 4.01
N MET A 80 6.92 6.51 5.24
CA MET A 80 6.07 5.37 5.58
C MET A 80 4.58 5.66 5.37
N ALA A 81 4.11 6.84 5.73
CA ALA A 81 2.71 7.25 5.57
C ALA A 81 2.29 7.31 4.09
N ILE A 82 3.19 7.68 3.19
CA ILE A 82 2.94 7.71 1.74
C ILE A 82 2.64 6.29 1.21
N PHE A 83 3.33 5.28 1.72
CA PHE A 83 3.19 3.89 1.27
C PHE A 83 2.22 3.06 2.11
N ALA A 84 1.78 3.55 3.28
CA ALA A 84 0.81 2.87 4.14
C ALA A 84 -0.48 2.46 3.42
N PRO A 85 -1.10 3.30 2.57
CA PRO A 85 -2.29 2.90 1.82
C PRO A 85 -2.05 1.69 0.91
N ALA A 86 -0.88 1.62 0.26
CA ALA A 86 -0.53 0.51 -0.62
C ALA A 86 -0.35 -0.81 0.15
N LEU A 87 0.33 -0.77 1.31
CA LEU A 87 0.45 -1.92 2.20
C LEU A 87 -0.91 -2.41 2.70
N LEU A 88 -1.77 -1.50 3.12
CA LEU A 88 -3.11 -1.84 3.59
C LEU A 88 -3.98 -2.41 2.46
N LEU A 89 -3.88 -1.88 1.24
CA LEU A 89 -4.56 -2.46 0.07
C LEU A 89 -4.08 -3.88 -0.24
N ALA A 90 -2.76 -4.14 -0.15
CA ALA A 90 -2.21 -5.48 -0.32
C ALA A 90 -2.73 -6.44 0.74
N LEU A 91 -2.78 -6.03 2.00
CA LEU A 91 -3.33 -6.82 3.11
C LEU A 91 -4.82 -7.10 2.94
N ILE A 92 -5.63 -6.09 2.62
CA ILE A 92 -7.07 -6.23 2.41
C ILE A 92 -7.34 -7.15 1.21
N GLY A 93 -6.64 -6.94 0.10
CA GLY A 93 -6.72 -7.79 -1.09
C GLY A 93 -6.30 -9.22 -0.80
N GLY A 94 -5.17 -9.42 -0.12
CA GLY A 94 -4.66 -10.73 0.28
C GLY A 94 -5.61 -11.49 1.21
N LEU A 95 -6.12 -10.83 2.24
CA LEU A 95 -7.14 -11.41 3.14
C LEU A 95 -8.44 -11.74 2.40
N GLY A 96 -8.85 -10.89 1.44
CA GLY A 96 -10.01 -11.13 0.59
C GLY A 96 -9.84 -12.37 -0.29
N VAL A 97 -8.64 -12.60 -0.80
CA VAL A 97 -8.30 -13.81 -1.57
C VAL A 97 -8.25 -15.04 -0.65
N ALA A 98 -7.55 -14.95 0.48
CA ALA A 98 -7.39 -16.06 1.43
C ALA A 98 -8.72 -16.52 2.02
N ARG A 99 -9.59 -15.58 2.43
CA ARG A 99 -10.90 -15.89 3.01
C ARG A 99 -11.98 -16.21 1.97
N LYS A 100 -11.65 -16.15 0.68
CA LYS A 100 -12.60 -16.34 -0.44
C LYS A 100 -13.85 -15.42 -0.37
N ARG A 101 -13.78 -14.34 0.43
CA ARG A 101 -14.87 -13.39 0.66
C ARG A 101 -14.33 -11.96 0.58
N PHE A 102 -14.97 -11.14 -0.24
CA PHE A 102 -14.69 -9.71 -0.31
C PHE A 102 -16.01 -8.96 -0.05
N GLY A 103 -16.22 -8.62 1.22
CA GLY A 103 -17.45 -7.98 1.67
C GLY A 103 -17.49 -6.48 1.35
N ARG A 104 -18.67 -5.86 1.56
CA ARG A 104 -18.87 -4.42 1.37
C ARG A 104 -17.94 -3.58 2.24
N GLY A 105 -17.67 -4.00 3.49
CA GLY A 105 -16.75 -3.29 4.37
C GLY A 105 -15.30 -3.28 3.85
N ALA A 106 -14.80 -4.39 3.31
CA ALA A 106 -13.49 -4.42 2.68
C ALA A 106 -13.44 -3.56 1.41
N GLY A 107 -14.54 -3.51 0.64
CA GLY A 107 -14.70 -2.65 -0.52
C GLY A 107 -14.66 -1.16 -0.17
N THR A 108 -15.37 -0.73 0.88
CA THR A 108 -15.32 0.67 1.37
C THR A 108 -13.94 1.06 1.85
N LEU A 109 -13.27 0.20 2.62
CA LEU A 109 -11.90 0.46 3.07
C LEU A 109 -10.93 0.56 1.89
N ALA A 110 -11.03 -0.36 0.91
CA ALA A 110 -10.18 -0.31 -0.29
C ALA A 110 -10.42 0.97 -1.11
N LEU A 111 -11.67 1.43 -1.21
CA LEU A 111 -12.02 2.67 -1.89
C LEU A 111 -11.43 3.89 -1.18
N LEU A 112 -11.58 3.99 0.14
CA LEU A 112 -11.03 5.09 0.93
C LEU A 112 -9.50 5.13 0.84
N LEU A 113 -8.83 3.98 1.01
CA LEU A 113 -7.38 3.87 0.89
C LEU A 113 -6.91 4.19 -0.54
N GLY A 114 -7.66 3.75 -1.55
CA GLY A 114 -7.39 4.08 -2.95
C GLY A 114 -7.47 5.59 -3.22
N LEU A 115 -8.49 6.27 -2.67
CA LEU A 115 -8.65 7.73 -2.79
C LEU A 115 -7.51 8.48 -2.08
N VAL A 116 -7.14 8.06 -0.86
CA VAL A 116 -6.01 8.65 -0.13
C VAL A 116 -4.72 8.45 -0.91
N GLY A 117 -4.44 7.23 -1.38
CA GLY A 117 -3.25 6.91 -2.16
C GLY A 117 -3.19 7.71 -3.47
N LEU A 118 -4.32 7.86 -4.15
CA LEU A 118 -4.42 8.66 -5.37
C LEU A 118 -4.17 10.15 -5.10
N GLY A 119 -4.72 10.69 -4.00
CA GLY A 119 -4.49 12.07 -3.57
C GLY A 119 -3.00 12.33 -3.29
N ILE A 120 -2.35 11.45 -2.51
CA ILE A 120 -0.91 11.54 -2.23
C ILE A 120 -0.09 11.48 -3.53
N ALA A 121 -0.39 10.53 -4.42
CA ALA A 121 0.32 10.38 -5.69
C ALA A 121 0.13 11.61 -6.60
N ALA A 122 -1.06 12.23 -6.61
CA ALA A 122 -1.33 13.45 -7.36
C ALA A 122 -0.52 14.64 -6.83
N ILE A 123 -0.45 14.81 -5.51
CA ILE A 123 0.37 15.85 -4.86
C ILE A 123 1.85 15.64 -5.19
N LEU A 124 2.36 14.42 -5.05
CA LEU A 124 3.75 14.10 -5.38
C LEU A 124 4.05 14.35 -6.86
N LYS A 125 3.10 14.03 -7.75
CA LYS A 125 3.26 14.28 -9.19
C LYS A 125 3.28 15.76 -9.52
N SER A 126 2.46 16.58 -8.87
CA SER A 126 2.50 18.03 -9.06
C SER A 126 3.79 18.65 -8.51
N ALA A 127 4.33 18.12 -7.42
CA ALA A 127 5.59 18.58 -6.84
C ALA A 127 6.82 18.15 -7.65
N ALA A 128 6.72 17.07 -8.42
CA ALA A 128 7.82 16.55 -9.24
C ALA A 128 8.05 17.33 -10.56
N GLU A 129 7.22 18.34 -10.89
CA GLU A 129 7.38 19.25 -12.06
C GLU A 129 7.74 18.54 -13.39
N GLY A 130 7.27 17.30 -13.59
CA GLY A 130 7.57 16.51 -14.80
C GLY A 130 8.66 15.45 -14.63
N ASP A 131 9.49 15.52 -13.59
CA ASP A 131 10.58 14.58 -13.30
C ASP A 131 10.10 13.30 -12.56
N GLY A 132 8.81 12.99 -12.69
CA GLY A 132 8.20 11.82 -12.05
C GLY A 132 8.73 10.51 -12.61
N GLY A 133 9.31 9.68 -11.75
CA GLY A 133 9.82 8.34 -12.10
C GLY A 133 8.70 7.28 -12.21
N ILE A 134 9.11 6.07 -12.62
CA ILE A 134 8.20 4.91 -12.76
C ILE A 134 7.49 4.59 -11.44
N GLY A 135 8.17 4.73 -10.30
CA GLY A 135 7.57 4.50 -8.98
C GLY A 135 6.36 5.38 -8.71
N LEU A 136 6.39 6.65 -9.11
CA LEU A 136 5.27 7.58 -8.97
C LEU A 136 4.08 7.18 -9.85
N THR A 137 4.35 6.72 -11.08
CA THR A 137 3.31 6.21 -11.97
C THR A 137 2.66 4.96 -11.39
N LEU A 138 3.43 4.02 -10.83
CA LEU A 138 2.90 2.84 -10.17
C LEU A 138 2.08 3.18 -8.93
N LEU A 139 2.48 4.19 -8.17
CA LEU A 139 1.70 4.66 -7.02
C LEU A 139 0.33 5.20 -7.44
N LEU A 140 0.26 5.94 -8.57
CA LEU A 140 -1.01 6.37 -9.18
C LEU A 140 -1.87 5.18 -9.59
N VAL A 141 -1.28 4.21 -10.29
CA VAL A 141 -1.99 2.98 -10.70
C VAL A 141 -2.53 2.22 -9.49
N THR A 142 -1.76 2.17 -8.40
CA THR A 142 -2.20 1.56 -7.12
C THR A 142 -3.43 2.27 -6.56
N GLY A 143 -3.44 3.60 -6.53
CA GLY A 143 -4.59 4.38 -6.08
C GLY A 143 -5.83 4.12 -6.94
N VAL A 144 -5.69 4.14 -8.26
CA VAL A 144 -6.77 3.82 -9.20
C VAL A 144 -7.28 2.39 -9.00
N ALA A 145 -6.39 1.40 -8.85
CA ALA A 145 -6.78 0.02 -8.60
C ALA A 145 -7.56 -0.14 -7.29
N GLY A 146 -7.17 0.58 -6.24
CA GLY A 146 -7.90 0.64 -4.97
C GLY A 146 -9.32 1.18 -5.13
N VAL A 147 -9.48 2.30 -5.86
CA VAL A 147 -10.78 2.91 -6.14
C VAL A 147 -11.65 1.99 -6.99
N VAL A 148 -11.14 1.51 -8.12
CA VAL A 148 -11.89 0.63 -9.04
C VAL A 148 -12.26 -0.69 -8.38
N GLY A 149 -11.33 -1.33 -7.68
CA GLY A 149 -11.57 -2.57 -6.96
C GLY A 149 -12.55 -2.41 -5.81
N GLY A 150 -12.46 -1.29 -5.07
CA GLY A 150 -13.39 -0.92 -4.01
C GLY A 150 -14.81 -0.68 -4.54
N LEU A 151 -14.97 0.11 -5.59
CA LEU A 151 -16.26 0.35 -6.26
C LEU A 151 -16.86 -0.95 -6.79
N ALA A 152 -16.07 -1.79 -7.46
CA ALA A 152 -16.54 -3.06 -7.98
C ALA A 152 -17.07 -3.99 -6.86
N ALA A 153 -16.44 -3.96 -5.68
CA ALA A 153 -16.89 -4.71 -4.52
C ALA A 153 -18.19 -4.16 -3.90
N LEU A 154 -18.41 -2.85 -3.99
CA LEU A 154 -19.65 -2.21 -3.50
C LEU A 154 -20.83 -2.50 -4.41
N VAL A 155 -20.63 -2.43 -5.74
CA VAL A 155 -21.69 -2.67 -6.73
C VAL A 155 -22.09 -4.15 -6.78
N LYS A 156 -21.12 -5.06 -6.71
CA LYS A 156 -21.36 -6.52 -6.76
C LYS A 156 -20.64 -7.22 -5.60
N PRO A 157 -21.16 -7.10 -4.36
CA PRO A 157 -20.56 -7.79 -3.23
C PRO A 157 -20.58 -9.30 -3.46
N GLU A 158 -19.46 -9.96 -3.19
CA GLU A 158 -19.41 -11.43 -3.20
C GLU A 158 -20.28 -11.95 -2.04
N ARG A 159 -21.51 -12.36 -2.35
CA ARG A 159 -22.34 -13.05 -1.36
C ARG A 159 -21.64 -14.34 -0.99
N ALA A 160 -21.56 -14.63 0.31
CA ALA A 160 -21.24 -15.97 0.77
C ALA A 160 -22.18 -16.93 0.03
N GLN A 161 -21.63 -17.85 -0.77
CA GLN A 161 -22.41 -19.00 -1.17
C GLN A 161 -22.82 -19.65 0.17
N ALA A 162 -24.11 -19.52 0.52
CA ALA A 162 -24.65 -20.30 1.58
C ALA A 162 -24.27 -21.76 1.24
N GLN A 163 -23.39 -22.33 2.06
CA GLN A 163 -23.26 -23.78 2.06
C GLN A 163 -24.69 -24.25 2.36
N THR A 164 -25.38 -24.67 1.33
CA THR A 164 -26.59 -25.43 1.50
C THR A 164 -26.14 -26.57 2.41
N PRO A 165 -26.58 -26.62 3.66
CA PRO A 165 -26.21 -27.75 4.50
C PRO A 165 -26.69 -28.97 3.74
N ALA A 166 -25.82 -29.97 3.66
CA ALA A 166 -26.13 -31.28 3.08
C ALA A 166 -27.18 -32.02 3.97
N LEU A 167 -28.31 -31.37 4.19
CA LEU A 167 -29.47 -31.84 4.97
C LEU A 167 -30.47 -32.54 4.05
N ALA A 168 -30.06 -32.82 2.80
CA ALA A 168 -30.90 -33.53 1.82
C ALA A 168 -30.55 -35.02 1.68
N ALA A 169 -29.86 -35.62 2.63
CA ALA A 169 -29.61 -37.05 2.66
C ALA A 169 -30.12 -37.68 3.95
N ILE A 170 -31.34 -37.30 4.36
CA ILE A 170 -32.13 -38.20 5.24
C ILE A 170 -32.80 -39.20 4.28
N PRO A 171 -32.38 -40.46 4.27
CA PRO A 171 -33.08 -41.45 3.47
C PRO A 171 -34.49 -41.55 4.00
N SER A 172 -35.47 -41.35 3.13
CA SER A 172 -36.90 -41.48 3.42
C SER A 172 -37.15 -42.84 4.08
N PRO A 173 -37.83 -42.89 5.26
CA PRO A 173 -38.12 -44.15 5.97
C PRO A 173 -39.13 -45.07 5.26
N ALA A 174 -39.47 -44.79 4.00
CA ALA A 174 -40.47 -45.53 3.24
C ALA A 174 -39.99 -46.82 2.60
N ARG A 175 -38.80 -47.35 2.95
CA ARG A 175 -38.28 -48.62 2.36
C ARG A 175 -37.97 -49.70 3.40
N ILE A 176 -38.61 -49.68 4.56
CA ILE A 176 -38.51 -50.81 5.51
C ILE A 176 -39.94 -51.38 5.77
N ALA A 177 -40.64 -51.71 4.73
CA ALA A 177 -41.86 -52.52 4.80
C ALA A 177 -42.09 -53.19 3.46
N ALA A 178 -41.35 -54.27 3.21
CA ALA A 178 -41.69 -55.35 2.30
C ALA A 178 -40.80 -56.56 2.64
#